data_0c6fc42b8187017ec79607e5d06ace9c
#
_entry.id   0c6fc42b8187017ec79607e5d06ace9c
#
_cell.length_a   1.000
_cell.length_b   1.000
_cell.length_c   1.000
_cell.angle_alpha   90.00
_cell.angle_beta   90.00
_cell.angle_gamma   90.00
#
_symmetry.space_group_name_H-M   'P 1'
#
loop_
_entity.id
_entity.type
_entity.pdbx_description
1 polymer ?
#
loop_
_entity_poly.entity_id
_entity_poly.type
_entity_poly.pdbx_seq_one_letter_code
_entity_poly.pdbx_strand_id
1 'polypeptide(L)'
;MLTRLREIVEKVAAAASLTDALDLLVNETCLAMDTEVCSIYLADNDRRCYYLMATRGLKKPRGRTIALAFDEGVVGLVGRRAEPINLADAQSHPSFKYVPQVKEDRFRSFLGVPIIHRRQLLGVLVVQQRELRQFDESEESFMVTLAT
;
A
#
# COMPACT_ATOMS: atom_id res chain seq x y z
N MET A 1 1.23 19.67 2.82
CA MET A 1 1.33 18.26 3.27
C MET A 1 0.77 18.04 4.66
N LEU A 2 1.21 18.83 5.65
CA LEU A 2 0.78 18.60 7.04
C LEU A 2 -0.73 18.75 7.26
N THR A 3 -1.35 19.75 6.65
CA THR A 3 -2.80 19.96 6.70
C THR A 3 -3.54 18.78 6.07
N ARG A 4 -3.05 18.31 4.95
CA ARG A 4 -3.62 17.18 4.22
C ARG A 4 -3.53 15.89 5.05
N LEU A 5 -2.39 15.66 5.69
CA LEU A 5 -2.18 14.54 6.59
C LEU A 5 -3.20 14.53 7.73
N ARG A 6 -3.39 15.70 8.37
CA ARG A 6 -4.36 15.86 9.45
C ARG A 6 -5.78 15.54 8.99
N GLU A 7 -6.19 16.05 7.83
CA GLU A 7 -7.51 15.78 7.28
C GLU A 7 -7.76 14.30 7.06
N ILE A 8 -6.77 13.58 6.53
CA ILE A 8 -6.88 12.14 6.30
C ILE A 8 -7.03 11.40 7.62
N VAL A 9 -6.19 11.71 8.60
CA VAL A 9 -6.24 11.07 9.91
C VAL A 9 -7.58 11.29 10.59
N GLU A 10 -8.11 12.50 10.53
CA GLU A 10 -9.42 12.83 11.13
C GLU A 10 -10.56 12.07 10.47
N LYS A 11 -10.57 11.98 9.14
CA LYS A 11 -11.60 11.23 8.41
C LYS A 11 -11.54 9.74 8.73
N VAL A 12 -10.34 9.16 8.76
CA VAL A 12 -10.16 7.74 9.07
C VAL A 12 -10.60 7.45 10.50
N ALA A 13 -10.24 8.32 11.45
CA ALA A 13 -10.63 8.14 12.85
C ALA A 13 -12.14 8.22 13.06
N ALA A 14 -12.85 8.99 12.23
CA ALA A 14 -14.30 9.15 12.30
C ALA A 14 -15.09 8.06 11.58
N ALA A 15 -14.42 7.13 10.90
CA ALA A 15 -15.09 6.09 10.12
C ALA A 15 -15.89 5.13 11.01
N ALA A 16 -17.02 4.63 10.49
CA ALA A 16 -17.94 3.78 11.24
C ALA A 16 -17.45 2.35 11.44
N SER A 17 -16.53 1.89 10.58
CA SER A 17 -16.01 0.51 10.63
C SER A 17 -14.57 0.47 10.12
N LEU A 18 -13.90 -0.65 10.36
CA LEU A 18 -12.55 -0.87 9.82
C LEU A 18 -12.56 -0.84 8.28
N THR A 19 -13.54 -1.47 7.65
CA THR A 19 -13.68 -1.47 6.19
C THR A 19 -13.79 -0.05 5.65
N ASP A 20 -14.65 0.77 6.25
CA ASP A 20 -14.81 2.17 5.85
C ASP A 20 -13.52 2.96 6.08
N ALA A 21 -12.85 2.73 7.19
CA ALA A 21 -11.58 3.39 7.50
C ALA A 21 -10.51 3.08 6.45
N LEU A 22 -10.38 1.82 6.08
CA LEU A 22 -9.39 1.39 5.07
C LEU A 22 -9.72 1.95 3.68
N ASP A 23 -10.99 1.95 3.29
CA ASP A 23 -11.42 2.52 2.02
C ASP A 23 -11.16 4.02 1.96
N LEU A 24 -11.48 4.74 3.04
CA LEU A 24 -11.16 6.18 3.13
C LEU A 24 -9.66 6.43 3.02
N LEU A 25 -8.87 5.63 3.72
CA LEU A 25 -7.42 5.80 3.71
C LEU A 25 -6.84 5.64 2.30
N VAL A 26 -7.23 4.59 1.56
CA VAL A 26 -6.70 4.39 0.21
C VAL A 26 -7.17 5.48 -0.76
N ASN A 27 -8.43 5.91 -0.67
CA ASN A 27 -8.96 6.96 -1.54
C ASN A 27 -8.28 8.31 -1.28
N GLU A 28 -8.19 8.71 -0.02
CA GLU A 28 -7.59 10.00 0.34
C GLU A 28 -6.08 10.03 0.08
N THR A 29 -5.38 8.92 0.32
CA THR A 29 -3.95 8.82 0.04
C THR A 29 -3.68 8.92 -1.45
N CYS A 30 -4.48 8.23 -2.26
CA CYS A 30 -4.37 8.28 -3.72
C CYS A 30 -4.50 9.70 -4.24
N LEU A 31 -5.48 10.45 -3.71
CA LEU A 31 -5.68 11.85 -4.08
C LEU A 31 -4.54 12.75 -3.62
N ALA A 32 -4.10 12.59 -2.38
CA ALA A 32 -3.03 13.40 -1.81
C ALA A 32 -1.68 13.19 -2.50
N MET A 33 -1.40 11.95 -2.89
CA MET A 33 -0.15 11.57 -3.56
C MET A 33 -0.21 11.77 -5.07
N ASP A 34 -1.39 12.04 -5.61
CA ASP A 34 -1.61 12.13 -7.07
C ASP A 34 -1.11 10.87 -7.77
N THR A 35 -1.60 9.71 -7.30
CA THR A 35 -1.24 8.42 -7.85
C THR A 35 -2.49 7.71 -8.40
N GLU A 36 -2.28 6.74 -9.29
CA GLU A 36 -3.37 5.97 -9.89
C GLU A 36 -3.87 4.88 -8.95
N VAL A 37 -2.99 4.35 -8.11
CA VAL A 37 -3.29 3.23 -7.23
C VAL A 37 -2.82 3.52 -5.82
N CYS A 38 -3.67 3.18 -4.84
CA CYS A 38 -3.28 3.02 -3.45
C CYS A 38 -3.92 1.76 -2.89
N SER A 39 -3.15 0.95 -2.19
CA SER A 39 -3.62 -0.33 -1.66
C SER A 39 -3.10 -0.57 -0.25
N ILE A 40 -3.89 -1.28 0.55
CA ILE A 40 -3.49 -1.74 1.88
C ILE A 40 -3.53 -3.24 1.92
N TYR A 41 -2.39 -3.82 2.29
CA TYR A 41 -2.25 -5.25 2.56
C TYR A 41 -2.08 -5.43 4.05
N LEU A 42 -2.91 -6.25 4.69
CA LEU A 42 -2.78 -6.55 6.11
C LEU A 42 -2.22 -7.96 6.32
N ALA A 43 -1.32 -8.07 7.29
CA ALA A 43 -0.63 -9.30 7.59
C ALA A 43 -1.50 -10.25 8.42
N ASP A 44 -1.48 -11.52 8.04
CA ASP A 44 -2.00 -12.62 8.85
C ASP A 44 -0.78 -13.46 9.26
N ASN A 45 -0.35 -13.30 10.51
CA ASN A 45 0.87 -13.96 11.01
C ASN A 45 0.71 -15.47 11.12
N ASP A 46 -0.49 -15.96 11.36
CA ASP A 46 -0.75 -17.39 11.46
C ASP A 46 -0.61 -18.09 10.11
N ARG A 47 -1.10 -17.46 9.06
CA ARG A 47 -1.04 -17.99 7.69
C ARG A 47 0.19 -17.50 6.92
N ARG A 48 0.96 -16.59 7.49
CA ARG A 48 2.16 -16.00 6.90
C ARG A 48 1.92 -15.42 5.51
N CYS A 49 0.88 -14.60 5.43
CA CYS A 49 0.51 -13.93 4.18
C CYS A 49 -0.07 -12.55 4.44
N TYR A 50 -0.14 -11.76 3.36
CA TYR A 50 -0.81 -10.47 3.36
C TYR A 50 -2.10 -10.61 2.55
N TYR A 51 -3.18 -10.05 3.07
CA TYR A 51 -4.44 -9.94 2.33
C TYR A 51 -4.61 -8.52 1.81
N LEU A 52 -5.01 -8.39 0.54
CA LEU A 52 -5.39 -7.10 -0.02
C LEU A 52 -6.75 -6.71 0.56
N MET A 53 -6.74 -5.80 1.54
CA MET A 53 -7.94 -5.43 2.29
C MET A 53 -8.68 -4.24 1.69
N ALA A 54 -7.96 -3.31 1.08
CA ALA A 54 -8.55 -2.16 0.42
C ALA A 54 -7.66 -1.73 -0.74
N THR A 55 -8.28 -1.26 -1.81
CA THR A 55 -7.55 -0.74 -2.96
C THR A 55 -8.38 0.27 -3.71
N ARG A 56 -7.70 1.28 -4.26
CA ARG A 56 -8.21 2.15 -5.30
C ARG A 56 -7.30 1.98 -6.50
N GLY A 57 -7.87 1.62 -7.64
CA GLY A 57 -7.14 1.49 -8.89
C GLY A 57 -6.76 0.07 -9.30
N LEU A 58 -6.62 -0.86 -8.36
CA LEU A 58 -6.44 -2.26 -8.70
C LEU A 58 -7.80 -2.95 -8.80
N LYS A 59 -7.85 -3.99 -9.61
CA LYS A 59 -9.06 -4.81 -9.72
C LYS A 59 -9.08 -5.80 -8.55
N LYS A 60 -10.11 -5.70 -7.71
CA LYS A 60 -10.33 -6.65 -6.62
C LYS A 60 -11.49 -7.56 -6.99
N PRO A 61 -11.26 -8.85 -7.25
CA PRO A 61 -12.34 -9.76 -7.64
C PRO A 61 -13.40 -9.86 -6.55
N ARG A 62 -14.67 -9.81 -6.98
CA ARG A 62 -15.80 -9.91 -6.08
C ARG A 62 -15.83 -11.30 -5.43
N GLY A 63 -15.99 -11.35 -4.11
CA GLY A 63 -16.07 -12.60 -3.37
C GLY A 63 -14.77 -13.36 -3.23
N ARG A 64 -13.64 -12.77 -3.66
CA ARG A 64 -12.33 -13.38 -3.53
C ARG A 64 -11.40 -12.50 -2.71
N THR A 65 -10.57 -13.13 -1.89
CA THR A 65 -9.50 -12.46 -1.17
C THR A 65 -8.20 -12.67 -1.92
N ILE A 66 -7.52 -11.58 -2.27
CA ILE A 66 -6.19 -11.66 -2.87
C ILE A 66 -5.18 -11.77 -1.74
N ALA A 67 -4.34 -12.80 -1.80
CA ALA A 67 -3.32 -13.05 -0.80
C ALA A 67 -1.93 -13.16 -1.43
N LEU A 68 -0.94 -12.61 -0.74
CA LEU A 68 0.48 -12.74 -1.08
C LEU A 68 1.21 -13.36 0.10
N ALA A 69 2.02 -14.39 -0.13
CA ALA A 69 2.85 -14.94 0.92
C ALA A 69 3.89 -13.90 1.39
N PHE A 70 4.38 -14.04 2.61
CA PHE A 70 5.35 -13.11 3.20
C PHE A 70 6.64 -12.98 2.38
N ASP A 71 6.99 -14.01 1.62
CA ASP A 71 8.18 -14.00 0.77
C ASP A 71 7.89 -13.64 -0.70
N GLU A 72 6.66 -13.24 -1.03
CA GLU A 72 6.27 -12.96 -2.40
C GLU A 72 6.21 -11.46 -2.70
N GLY A 73 6.72 -11.11 -3.89
CA GLY A 73 6.58 -9.78 -4.47
C GLY A 73 7.32 -8.68 -3.73
N VAL A 74 7.17 -7.46 -4.23
CA VAL A 74 7.75 -6.28 -3.60
C VAL A 74 7.05 -5.96 -2.27
N VAL A 75 5.76 -6.25 -2.17
CA VAL A 75 5.01 -6.11 -0.91
C VAL A 75 5.66 -6.96 0.19
N GLY A 76 5.96 -8.23 -0.10
CA GLY A 76 6.66 -9.09 0.86
C GLY A 76 8.02 -8.54 1.25
N LEU A 77 8.73 -7.94 0.30
CA LEU A 77 10.04 -7.34 0.55
C LEU A 77 9.94 -6.14 1.52
N VAL A 78 8.93 -5.28 1.35
CA VAL A 78 8.69 -4.16 2.28
C VAL A 78 8.52 -4.67 3.70
N GLY A 79 7.71 -5.70 3.88
CA GLY A 79 7.44 -6.28 5.20
C GLY A 79 8.67 -6.92 5.82
N ARG A 80 9.43 -7.69 5.05
CA ARG A 80 10.65 -8.36 5.55
C ARG A 80 11.71 -7.35 5.99
N ARG A 81 11.89 -6.28 5.23
CA ARG A 81 12.85 -5.23 5.55
C ARG A 81 12.34 -4.25 6.60
N ALA A 82 11.02 -4.18 6.78
CA ALA A 82 10.35 -3.23 7.67
C ALA A 82 10.80 -1.79 7.42
N GLU A 83 10.97 -1.44 6.14
CA GLU A 83 11.39 -0.10 5.72
C GLU A 83 10.76 0.26 4.37
N PRO A 84 10.67 1.55 4.03
CA PRO A 84 10.11 1.97 2.74
C PRO A 84 10.92 1.43 1.56
N ILE A 85 10.21 1.07 0.50
CA ILE A 85 10.83 0.69 -0.78
C ILE A 85 10.21 1.57 -1.86
N ASN A 86 11.06 2.31 -2.55
CA ASN A 86 10.69 3.32 -3.53
C ASN A 86 11.35 2.97 -4.87
N LEU A 87 10.57 2.47 -5.82
CA LEU A 87 11.06 1.98 -7.10
C LEU A 87 10.41 2.74 -8.25
N ALA A 88 11.22 3.35 -9.11
CA ALA A 88 10.72 3.99 -10.32
C ALA A 88 10.20 2.96 -11.33
N ASP A 89 10.79 1.76 -11.36
CA ASP A 89 10.38 0.67 -12.22
C ASP A 89 10.38 -0.65 -11.44
N ALA A 90 9.27 -0.94 -10.80
CA ALA A 90 9.12 -2.14 -9.98
C ALA A 90 9.17 -3.42 -10.80
N GLN A 91 8.74 -3.38 -12.07
CA GLN A 91 8.72 -4.56 -12.93
C GLN A 91 10.12 -5.09 -13.22
N SER A 92 11.13 -4.23 -13.14
CA SER A 92 12.54 -4.62 -13.30
C SER A 92 13.15 -5.20 -12.03
N HIS A 93 12.44 -5.12 -10.90
CA HIS A 93 12.99 -5.60 -9.62
C HIS A 93 12.85 -7.12 -9.51
N PRO A 94 13.86 -7.82 -9.00
CA PRO A 94 13.82 -9.29 -8.88
C PRO A 94 12.67 -9.83 -8.04
N SER A 95 12.16 -9.03 -7.10
CA SER A 95 11.05 -9.42 -6.22
C SER A 95 9.68 -9.18 -6.82
N PHE A 96 9.58 -8.58 -8.01
CA PHE A 96 8.29 -8.29 -8.62
C PHE A 96 7.54 -9.59 -8.93
N LYS A 97 6.25 -9.62 -8.57
CA LYS A 97 5.35 -10.72 -8.88
C LYS A 97 4.08 -10.16 -9.50
N TYR A 98 3.79 -10.61 -10.72
CA TYR A 98 2.55 -10.25 -11.41
C TYR A 98 1.37 -11.04 -10.82
N VAL A 99 0.31 -10.31 -10.45
CA VAL A 99 -0.94 -10.90 -9.95
C VAL A 99 -2.03 -10.59 -10.97
N PRO A 100 -2.40 -11.55 -11.85
CA PRO A 100 -3.36 -11.29 -12.94
C PRO A 100 -4.72 -10.77 -12.45
N GLN A 101 -5.15 -11.22 -11.28
CA GLN A 101 -6.45 -10.87 -10.72
C GLN A 101 -6.61 -9.37 -10.46
N VAL A 102 -5.52 -8.66 -10.16
CA VAL A 102 -5.54 -7.22 -9.87
C VAL A 102 -4.91 -6.38 -10.98
N LYS A 103 -4.39 -7.01 -12.03
CA LYS A 103 -3.78 -6.35 -13.20
C LYS A 103 -2.65 -5.38 -12.85
N GLU A 104 -1.79 -5.79 -11.90
CA GLU A 104 -0.64 -4.99 -11.45
C GLU A 104 0.42 -4.78 -12.55
N ASP A 105 0.39 -5.57 -13.61
CA ASP A 105 1.36 -5.50 -14.70
C ASP A 105 1.38 -4.13 -15.41
N ARG A 106 0.34 -3.32 -15.22
CA ARG A 106 0.25 -1.98 -15.81
C ARG A 106 1.06 -0.94 -15.07
N PHE A 107 1.46 -1.22 -13.86
CA PHE A 107 2.05 -0.21 -12.97
C PHE A 107 3.54 -0.44 -12.81
N ARG A 108 4.32 0.62 -13.07
CA ARG A 108 5.78 0.57 -13.01
C ARG A 108 6.34 1.17 -11.75
N SER A 109 5.88 2.37 -11.37
CA SER A 109 6.37 2.99 -10.14
C SER A 109 5.69 2.40 -8.92
N PHE A 110 6.46 2.27 -7.85
CA PHE A 110 6.01 1.64 -6.61
C PHE A 110 6.64 2.36 -5.42
N LEU A 111 5.81 2.77 -4.48
CA LEU A 111 6.26 3.19 -3.17
C LEU A 111 5.47 2.41 -2.14
N GLY A 112 6.13 1.53 -1.41
CA GLY A 112 5.52 0.75 -0.35
C GLY A 112 6.17 1.09 0.98
N VAL A 113 5.35 1.24 2.03
CA VAL A 113 5.83 1.50 3.38
C VAL A 113 5.22 0.49 4.35
N PRO A 114 5.97 0.04 5.36
CA PRO A 114 5.43 -0.87 6.36
C PRO A 114 4.48 -0.13 7.30
N ILE A 115 3.35 -0.76 7.62
CA ILE A 115 2.43 -0.28 8.65
C ILE A 115 2.87 -0.91 9.96
N ILE A 116 3.44 -0.09 10.85
CA ILE A 116 4.00 -0.57 12.11
C ILE A 116 3.31 0.15 13.27
N HIS A 117 2.86 -0.63 14.26
CA HIS A 117 2.26 -0.10 15.47
C HIS A 117 2.80 -0.87 16.66
N ARG A 118 3.32 -0.14 17.64
CA ARG A 118 3.92 -0.73 18.85
C ARG A 118 4.96 -1.82 18.53
N ARG A 119 5.85 -1.51 17.56
CA ARG A 119 6.92 -2.40 17.09
C ARG A 119 6.43 -3.66 16.38
N GLN A 120 5.15 -3.71 16.02
CA GLN A 120 4.58 -4.84 15.32
C GLN A 120 4.19 -4.45 13.91
N LEU A 121 4.59 -5.27 12.93
CA LEU A 121 4.21 -5.09 11.54
C LEU A 121 2.76 -5.54 11.35
N LEU A 122 1.89 -4.60 10.96
CA LEU A 122 0.47 -4.88 10.70
C LEU A 122 0.20 -5.11 9.22
N GLY A 123 1.02 -4.55 8.34
CA GLY A 123 0.79 -4.65 6.92
C GLY A 123 1.68 -3.75 6.11
N VAL A 124 1.25 -3.46 4.88
CA VAL A 124 1.98 -2.63 3.92
C VAL A 124 1.00 -1.70 3.22
N LEU A 125 1.37 -0.42 3.15
CA LEU A 125 0.65 0.61 2.40
C LEU A 125 1.41 0.91 1.12
N VAL A 126 0.74 0.86 -0.02
CA VAL A 126 1.38 0.93 -1.34
C VAL A 126 0.70 1.96 -2.22
N VAL A 127 1.49 2.78 -2.93
CA VAL A 127 1.00 3.56 -4.07
C VAL A 127 1.74 3.15 -5.33
N GLN A 128 1.04 3.18 -6.46
CA GLN A 128 1.57 2.74 -7.74
C GLN A 128 1.07 3.64 -8.87
N GLN A 129 1.83 3.67 -9.97
CA GLN A 129 1.49 4.46 -11.13
C GLN A 129 2.05 3.80 -12.40
N ARG A 130 1.37 3.99 -13.53
CA ARG A 130 1.79 3.40 -14.81
C ARG A 130 3.10 3.98 -15.32
N GLU A 131 3.30 5.28 -15.11
CA GLU A 131 4.51 5.96 -15.56
C GLU A 131 5.67 5.68 -14.61
N LEU A 132 6.88 5.74 -15.14
CA LEU A 132 8.09 5.73 -14.32
C LEU A 132 8.10 6.99 -13.48
N ARG A 133 8.21 6.84 -12.17
CA ARG A 133 8.23 7.97 -11.23
C ARG A 133 9.03 7.57 -10.00
N GLN A 134 10.02 8.40 -9.67
CA GLN A 134 10.73 8.27 -8.40
C GLN A 134 10.06 9.21 -7.42
N PHE A 135 9.44 8.68 -6.38
CA PHE A 135 8.84 9.49 -5.33
C PHE A 135 9.91 10.19 -4.53
N ASP A 136 9.69 11.47 -4.16
CA ASP A 136 10.66 12.24 -3.40
C ASP A 136 10.58 11.95 -1.90
N GLU A 137 11.53 12.52 -1.14
CA GLU A 137 11.60 12.31 0.31
C GLU A 137 10.35 12.81 1.04
N SER A 138 9.76 13.91 0.58
CA SER A 138 8.55 14.46 1.18
C SER A 138 7.37 13.49 0.99
N GLU A 139 7.23 12.93 -0.18
CA GLU A 139 6.19 11.95 -0.49
C GLU A 139 6.38 10.66 0.31
N GLU A 140 7.61 10.19 0.40
CA GLU A 140 7.94 9.01 1.19
C GLU A 140 7.65 9.23 2.68
N SER A 141 8.06 10.37 3.24
CA SER A 141 7.80 10.74 4.63
C SER A 141 6.31 10.85 4.94
N PHE A 142 5.53 11.40 4.00
CA PHE A 142 4.08 11.49 4.13
C PHE A 142 3.46 10.10 4.28
N MET A 143 3.87 9.16 3.43
CA MET A 143 3.39 7.78 3.48
C MET A 143 3.80 7.09 4.78
N VAL A 144 5.06 7.24 5.19
CA VAL A 144 5.56 6.65 6.44
C VAL A 144 4.76 7.16 7.63
N THR A 145 4.47 8.45 7.68
CA THR A 145 3.69 9.05 8.78
C THR A 145 2.26 8.52 8.80
N LEU A 146 1.61 8.38 7.64
CA LEU A 146 0.28 7.79 7.56
C LEU A 146 0.27 6.34 8.09
N ALA A 147 1.35 5.61 7.89
CA ALA A 147 1.44 4.19 8.21
C ALA A 147 1.81 3.91 9.67
N THR A 148 2.04 4.93 10.47
CA THR A 148 2.36 4.75 11.91
C THR A 148 1.19 5.13 12.86
#